data_2a46d9e98d4502fcf47d57d1ecb3028a
#
_entry.id   2a46d9e98d4502fcf47d57d1ecb3028a
#
_cell.length_a   1.000
_cell.length_b   1.000
_cell.length_c   1.000
_cell.angle_alpha   90.00
_cell.angle_beta   90.00
_cell.angle_gamma   90.00
#
_symmetry.space_group_name_H-M   'P 1'
#
loop_
_entity.id
_entity.type
_entity.pdbx_description
1 polymer ?
#
loop_
_entity_poly.entity_id
_entity_poly.type
_entity_poly.pdbx_seq_one_letter_code
_entity_poly.pdbx_strand_id
1 'polypeptide(L)'
;ALLAGVVALHFAKTLQLRRRNQFHATWRPLLVQSLTDSPQSVPPVRARDILNFLFYWNYFHESLLGEDKIVGLNQLARLAGMDRAAKRFLKANGLRKRLMAIITLGHLKERSAWGDLAALAQSAHPIVSLSAARALMDIDPKAALALITPWIGARADWSPPRVAALL
;
A
#
# COMPACT_ATOMS: atom_id res chain seq x y z
N ALA A 1 1.57 -42.70 1.44
CA ALA A 1 2.23 -41.37 1.54
C ALA A 1 1.62 -40.35 0.57
N LEU A 2 1.36 -40.67 -0.67
CA LEU A 2 0.82 -39.75 -1.69
C LEU A 2 -0.59 -39.23 -1.39
N LEU A 3 -1.51 -40.09 -0.94
CA LEU A 3 -2.89 -39.69 -0.58
C LEU A 3 -2.95 -38.70 0.58
N ALA A 4 -2.11 -38.85 1.59
CA ALA A 4 -2.03 -37.93 2.72
C ALA A 4 -1.54 -36.54 2.28
N GLY A 5 -0.61 -36.46 1.33
CA GLY A 5 -0.12 -35.22 0.75
C GLY A 5 -1.19 -34.48 -0.07
N VAL A 6 -1.95 -35.21 -0.88
CA VAL A 6 -3.07 -34.65 -1.68
C VAL A 6 -4.18 -34.12 -0.77
N VAL A 7 -4.54 -34.86 0.26
CA VAL A 7 -5.56 -34.45 1.24
C VAL A 7 -5.11 -33.21 1.99
N ALA A 8 -3.84 -33.18 2.45
CA ALA A 8 -3.27 -31.99 3.14
C ALA A 8 -3.26 -30.75 2.25
N LEU A 9 -2.87 -30.88 0.97
CA LEU A 9 -2.90 -29.80 -0.01
C LEU A 9 -4.34 -29.31 -0.30
N HIS A 10 -5.29 -30.22 -0.41
CA HIS A 10 -6.70 -29.87 -0.61
C HIS A 10 -7.27 -29.12 0.59
N PHE A 11 -6.95 -29.59 1.81
CA PHE A 11 -7.36 -28.94 3.05
C PHE A 11 -6.73 -27.55 3.21
N ALA A 12 -5.46 -27.40 2.88
CA ALA A 12 -4.76 -26.11 2.90
C ALA A 12 -5.36 -25.12 1.91
N LYS A 13 -5.67 -25.56 0.67
CA LYS A 13 -6.37 -24.74 -0.33
C LYS A 13 -7.77 -24.32 0.13
N THR A 14 -8.54 -25.23 0.69
CA THR A 14 -9.91 -24.96 1.17
C THR A 14 -9.89 -23.96 2.33
N LEU A 15 -8.95 -24.10 3.27
CA LEU A 15 -8.77 -23.16 4.38
C LEU A 15 -8.34 -21.76 3.86
N GLN A 16 -7.47 -21.70 2.86
CA GLN A 16 -7.03 -20.45 2.26
C GLN A 16 -8.17 -19.74 1.54
N LEU A 17 -9.01 -20.47 0.80
CA LEU A 17 -10.19 -19.93 0.14
C LEU A 17 -11.23 -19.42 1.14
N ARG A 18 -11.53 -20.19 2.20
CA ARG A 18 -12.44 -19.76 3.27
C ARG A 18 -11.95 -18.48 3.96
N ARG A 19 -10.66 -18.39 4.26
CA ARG A 19 -10.06 -17.20 4.86
C ARG A 19 -10.16 -15.98 3.95
N ARG A 20 -9.89 -16.15 2.66
CA ARG A 20 -10.03 -15.08 1.67
C ARG A 20 -11.48 -14.62 1.57
N ASN A 21 -12.42 -15.54 1.54
CA ASN A 21 -13.84 -15.22 1.49
C ASN A 21 -14.32 -14.50 2.76
N GLN A 22 -13.84 -14.91 3.95
CA GLN A 22 -14.13 -14.22 5.21
C GLN A 22 -13.55 -12.80 5.22
N PHE A 23 -12.32 -12.62 4.74
CA PHE A 23 -11.73 -11.30 4.62
C PHE A 23 -12.57 -10.40 3.72
N HIS A 24 -12.95 -10.88 2.54
CA HIS A 24 -13.79 -10.11 1.62
C HIS A 24 -15.18 -9.82 2.18
N ALA A 25 -15.82 -10.79 2.85
CA ALA A 25 -17.12 -10.60 3.47
C ALA A 25 -17.09 -9.52 4.57
N THR A 26 -16.00 -9.39 5.29
CA THR A 26 -15.84 -8.37 6.35
C THR A 26 -15.45 -7.01 5.79
N TRP A 27 -14.44 -6.96 4.92
CA TRP A 27 -13.79 -5.69 4.56
C TRP A 27 -14.38 -5.02 3.33
N ARG A 28 -14.88 -5.77 2.36
CA ARG A 28 -15.47 -5.19 1.14
C ARG A 28 -16.64 -4.25 1.43
N PRO A 29 -17.63 -4.62 2.27
CA PRO A 29 -18.71 -3.71 2.63
C PRO A 29 -18.23 -2.44 3.32
N LEU A 30 -17.25 -2.55 4.24
CA LEU A 30 -16.68 -1.41 4.95
C LEU A 30 -15.91 -0.46 4.01
N LEU A 31 -15.14 -1.02 3.07
CA LEU A 31 -14.45 -0.23 2.04
C LEU A 31 -15.45 0.51 1.15
N VAL A 32 -16.52 -0.15 0.71
CA VAL A 32 -17.57 0.50 -0.10
C VAL A 32 -18.30 1.56 0.70
N GLN A 33 -18.70 1.27 1.94
CA GLN A 33 -19.38 2.24 2.81
C GLN A 33 -18.50 3.47 3.09
N SER A 34 -17.19 3.29 3.27
CA SER A 34 -16.26 4.39 3.52
C SER A 34 -16.16 5.40 2.36
N LEU A 35 -16.70 5.08 1.18
CA LEU A 35 -16.76 6.01 0.05
C LEU A 35 -17.88 7.05 0.19
N THR A 36 -18.88 6.77 0.99
CA THR A 36 -20.02 7.66 1.24
C THR A 36 -20.01 8.21 2.66
N ASP A 37 -19.64 7.40 3.63
CA ASP A 37 -19.65 7.72 5.05
C ASP A 37 -18.29 7.49 5.69
N SER A 38 -17.81 8.45 6.47
CA SER A 38 -16.59 8.27 7.25
C SER A 38 -16.84 7.31 8.41
N PRO A 39 -16.15 6.17 8.48
CA PRO A 39 -16.34 5.20 9.55
C PRO A 39 -15.89 5.77 10.90
N GLN A 40 -16.64 5.45 11.96
CA GLN A 40 -16.28 5.82 13.34
C GLN A 40 -15.48 4.71 14.04
N SER A 41 -15.68 3.47 13.64
CA SER A 41 -14.97 2.32 14.16
C SER A 41 -14.85 1.23 13.10
N VAL A 42 -13.85 0.39 13.24
CA VAL A 42 -13.61 -0.74 12.33
C VAL A 42 -13.16 -1.96 13.14
N PRO A 43 -13.44 -3.18 12.68
CA PRO A 43 -12.93 -4.38 13.32
C PRO A 43 -11.39 -4.44 13.22
N PRO A 44 -10.71 -5.11 14.16
CA PRO A 44 -9.27 -5.26 14.11
C PRO A 44 -8.83 -6.10 12.92
N VAL A 45 -7.79 -5.65 12.21
CA VAL A 45 -7.15 -6.43 11.15
C VAL A 45 -6.17 -7.41 11.77
N ARG A 46 -6.35 -8.69 11.50
CA ARG A 46 -5.40 -9.72 11.95
C ARG A 46 -4.05 -9.54 11.26
N ALA A 47 -2.95 -9.77 11.97
CA ALA A 47 -1.59 -9.58 11.47
C ALA A 47 -1.35 -10.26 10.10
N ARG A 48 -1.89 -11.47 9.91
CA ARG A 48 -1.80 -12.23 8.65
C ARG A 48 -2.58 -11.62 7.47
N ASP A 49 -3.57 -10.78 7.76
CA ASP A 49 -4.48 -10.20 6.78
C ASP A 49 -4.07 -8.77 6.37
N ILE A 50 -3.09 -8.17 7.07
CA ILE A 50 -2.63 -6.79 6.83
C ILE A 50 -2.22 -6.59 5.36
N LEU A 51 -1.43 -7.49 4.80
CA LEU A 51 -0.97 -7.36 3.42
C LEU A 51 -2.13 -7.42 2.42
N ASN A 52 -3.12 -8.27 2.67
CA ASN A 52 -4.32 -8.36 1.85
C ASN A 52 -5.17 -7.08 1.99
N PHE A 53 -5.30 -6.56 3.22
CA PHE A 53 -5.98 -5.30 3.45
C PHE A 53 -5.32 -4.17 2.66
N LEU A 54 -4.01 -3.98 2.77
CA LEU A 54 -3.27 -2.96 2.04
C LEU A 54 -3.44 -3.09 0.52
N PHE A 55 -3.42 -4.33 0.00
CA PHE A 55 -3.63 -4.59 -1.42
C PHE A 55 -5.01 -4.10 -1.89
N TYR A 56 -6.08 -4.49 -1.19
CA TYR A 56 -7.44 -4.09 -1.56
C TYR A 56 -7.70 -2.61 -1.33
N TRP A 57 -7.20 -2.05 -0.23
CA TRP A 57 -7.34 -0.64 0.06
C TRP A 57 -6.64 0.24 -0.99
N ASN A 58 -5.41 -0.09 -1.37
CA ASN A 58 -4.69 0.60 -2.45
C ASN A 58 -5.43 0.47 -3.78
N TYR A 59 -5.96 -0.71 -4.10
CA TYR A 59 -6.77 -0.91 -5.30
C TYR A 59 -8.01 0.00 -5.32
N PHE A 60 -8.72 0.10 -4.21
CA PHE A 60 -9.86 1.02 -4.11
C PHE A 60 -9.40 2.47 -4.26
N HIS A 61 -8.33 2.85 -3.61
CA HIS A 61 -7.78 4.21 -3.66
C HIS A 61 -7.40 4.62 -5.08
N GLU A 62 -6.72 3.75 -5.84
CA GLU A 62 -6.32 3.99 -7.22
C GLU A 62 -7.49 3.96 -8.21
N SER A 63 -8.56 3.22 -7.88
CA SER A 63 -9.75 3.10 -8.74
C SER A 63 -10.71 4.28 -8.60
N LEU A 64 -10.52 5.16 -7.61
CA LEU A 64 -11.44 6.26 -7.33
C LEU A 64 -11.00 7.55 -7.99
N LEU A 65 -11.96 8.16 -8.65
CA LEU A 65 -11.86 9.52 -9.18
C LEU A 65 -12.67 10.45 -8.25
N GLY A 66 -11.97 11.26 -7.45
CA GLY A 66 -12.59 12.25 -6.59
C GLY A 66 -12.02 12.28 -5.16
N GLU A 67 -11.62 13.46 -4.72
CA GLU A 67 -11.00 13.65 -3.40
C GLU A 67 -11.97 13.43 -2.23
N ASP A 68 -13.25 13.70 -2.43
CA ASP A 68 -14.33 13.52 -1.46
C ASP A 68 -14.45 12.08 -0.96
N LYS A 69 -14.28 11.11 -1.87
CA LYS A 69 -14.38 9.67 -1.56
C LYS A 69 -13.15 9.12 -0.84
N ILE A 70 -12.01 9.76 -1.02
CA ILE A 70 -10.72 9.35 -0.43
C ILE A 70 -10.69 9.62 1.09
N VAL A 71 -11.39 10.63 1.58
CA VAL A 71 -11.38 11.03 3.00
C VAL A 71 -11.83 9.88 3.90
N GLY A 72 -13.01 9.30 3.65
CA GLY A 72 -13.52 8.18 4.44
C GLY A 72 -12.68 6.92 4.29
N LEU A 73 -12.17 6.65 3.07
CA LEU A 73 -11.27 5.52 2.80
C LEU A 73 -9.96 5.64 3.61
N ASN A 74 -9.38 6.84 3.68
CA ASN A 74 -8.18 7.11 4.47
C ASN A 74 -8.47 7.00 5.98
N GLN A 75 -9.62 7.47 6.44
CA GLN A 75 -10.03 7.32 7.83
C GLN A 75 -10.18 5.85 8.21
N LEU A 76 -10.80 5.04 7.37
CA LEU A 76 -10.91 3.59 7.56
C LEU A 76 -9.52 2.93 7.72
N ALA A 77 -8.56 3.26 6.87
CA ALA A 77 -7.21 2.71 6.95
C ALA A 77 -6.50 3.13 8.24
N ARG A 78 -6.65 4.38 8.68
CA ARG A 78 -6.05 4.86 9.93
C ARG A 78 -6.68 4.21 11.16
N LEU A 79 -8.01 4.06 11.21
CA LEU A 79 -8.71 3.35 12.28
C LEU A 79 -8.30 1.87 12.35
N ALA A 80 -8.07 1.24 11.19
CA ALA A 80 -7.54 -0.12 11.10
C ALA A 80 -6.04 -0.23 11.43
N GLY A 81 -5.35 0.88 11.73
CA GLY A 81 -3.92 0.91 12.10
C GLY A 81 -2.97 0.65 10.93
N MET A 82 -3.41 0.90 9.69
CA MET A 82 -2.63 0.59 8.49
C MET A 82 -1.47 1.57 8.27
N ASP A 83 -1.55 2.79 8.76
CA ASP A 83 -0.45 3.75 8.82
C ASP A 83 0.75 3.18 9.58
N ARG A 84 0.50 2.64 10.78
CA ARG A 84 1.52 2.00 11.62
C ARG A 84 2.03 0.69 11.03
N ALA A 85 1.13 -0.12 10.47
CA ALA A 85 1.49 -1.37 9.82
C ALA A 85 2.37 -1.13 8.58
N ALA A 86 2.04 -0.13 7.76
CA ALA A 86 2.82 0.24 6.60
C ALA A 86 4.23 0.74 7.00
N LYS A 87 4.37 1.57 8.04
CA LYS A 87 5.70 1.98 8.53
C LYS A 87 6.57 0.79 8.95
N ARG A 88 5.97 -0.22 9.60
CA ARG A 88 6.72 -1.46 9.91
C ARG A 88 7.12 -2.22 8.65
N PHE A 89 6.25 -2.25 7.64
CA PHE A 89 6.52 -2.97 6.39
C PHE A 89 7.59 -2.28 5.51
N LEU A 90 7.83 -0.98 5.65
CA LEU A 90 8.97 -0.33 4.99
C LEU A 90 10.30 -0.99 5.37
N LYS A 91 10.44 -1.40 6.63
CA LYS A 91 11.65 -2.02 7.20
C LYS A 91 11.65 -3.55 7.12
N ALA A 92 10.55 -4.15 6.68
CA ALA A 92 10.42 -5.60 6.60
C ALA A 92 11.18 -6.18 5.41
N ASN A 93 11.60 -7.44 5.53
CA ASN A 93 12.11 -8.21 4.42
C ASN A 93 11.00 -8.54 3.42
N GLY A 94 11.32 -8.43 2.13
CA GLY A 94 10.41 -8.76 1.04
C GLY A 94 9.88 -7.55 0.27
N LEU A 95 10.16 -7.57 -1.03
CA LEU A 95 9.84 -6.51 -1.97
C LEU A 95 8.34 -6.14 -1.96
N ARG A 96 7.47 -7.16 -1.97
CA ARG A 96 6.02 -6.96 -2.02
C ARG A 96 5.49 -6.18 -0.81
N LYS A 97 5.95 -6.52 0.40
CA LYS A 97 5.54 -5.80 1.63
C LYS A 97 6.00 -4.35 1.59
N ARG A 98 7.24 -4.13 1.16
CA ARG A 98 7.83 -2.80 1.06
C ARG A 98 7.11 -1.93 0.03
N LEU A 99 6.80 -2.46 -1.16
CA LEU A 99 6.06 -1.72 -2.18
C LEU A 99 4.65 -1.38 -1.73
N MET A 100 3.91 -2.32 -1.13
CA MET A 100 2.59 -2.02 -0.57
C MET A 100 2.64 -0.93 0.50
N ALA A 101 3.66 -0.96 1.35
CA ALA A 101 3.86 0.07 2.37
C ALA A 101 4.13 1.46 1.78
N ILE A 102 5.02 1.53 0.79
CA ILE A 102 5.36 2.78 0.10
C ILE A 102 4.10 3.41 -0.51
N ILE A 103 3.34 2.64 -1.29
CA ILE A 103 2.10 3.11 -1.94
C ILE A 103 1.08 3.56 -0.89
N THR A 104 0.86 2.76 0.15
CA THR A 104 -0.09 3.08 1.23
C THR A 104 0.27 4.40 1.92
N LEU A 105 1.55 4.61 2.24
CA LEU A 105 2.00 5.83 2.95
C LEU A 105 1.90 7.07 2.06
N GLY A 106 2.12 6.93 0.76
CA GLY A 106 1.87 7.99 -0.22
C GLY A 106 0.39 8.37 -0.26
N HIS A 107 -0.49 7.41 -0.48
CA HIS A 107 -1.95 7.63 -0.53
C HIS A 107 -2.52 8.21 0.78
N LEU A 108 -2.00 7.79 1.94
CA LEU A 108 -2.36 8.36 3.25
C LEU A 108 -1.77 9.76 3.48
N LYS A 109 -0.89 10.24 2.60
CA LYS A 109 -0.11 11.48 2.76
C LYS A 109 0.60 11.51 4.12
N GLU A 110 1.26 10.40 4.48
CA GLU A 110 1.83 10.18 5.81
C GLU A 110 3.18 10.89 5.95
N ARG A 111 3.16 12.14 6.38
CA ARG A 111 4.36 13.00 6.52
C ARG A 111 5.43 12.42 7.44
N SER A 112 5.06 11.65 8.45
CA SER A 112 6.04 11.03 9.37
C SER A 112 6.89 9.93 8.72
N ALA A 113 6.51 9.45 7.52
CA ALA A 113 7.29 8.50 6.74
C ALA A 113 8.24 9.17 5.74
N TRP A 114 8.26 10.49 5.63
CA TRP A 114 9.03 11.24 4.64
C TRP A 114 10.50 10.84 4.58
N GLY A 115 11.20 10.80 5.73
CA GLY A 115 12.61 10.46 5.79
C GLY A 115 12.91 9.03 5.31
N ASP A 116 12.09 8.05 5.72
CA ASP A 116 12.21 6.66 5.26
C ASP A 116 11.96 6.55 3.75
N LEU A 117 10.95 7.25 3.23
CA LEU A 117 10.62 7.28 1.79
C LEU A 117 11.72 7.97 0.98
N ALA A 118 12.29 9.08 1.47
CA ALA A 118 13.41 9.77 0.82
C ALA A 118 14.64 8.87 0.70
N ALA A 119 14.95 8.09 1.75
CA ALA A 119 16.03 7.11 1.70
C ALA A 119 15.73 5.98 0.69
N LEU A 120 14.48 5.49 0.62
CA LEU A 120 14.06 4.47 -0.36
C LEU A 120 14.05 4.98 -1.80
N ALA A 121 13.79 6.27 -2.02
CA ALA A 121 13.87 6.89 -3.34
C ALA A 121 15.31 6.90 -3.90
N GLN A 122 16.32 6.77 -3.05
CA GLN A 122 17.72 6.59 -3.44
C GLN A 122 18.14 5.12 -3.58
N SER A 123 17.24 4.17 -3.36
CA SER A 123 17.51 2.74 -3.51
C SER A 123 18.06 2.41 -4.91
N ALA A 124 18.99 1.48 -4.98
CA ALA A 124 19.46 0.92 -6.27
C ALA A 124 18.39 0.08 -6.99
N HIS A 125 17.32 -0.33 -6.29
CA HIS A 125 16.24 -1.10 -6.89
C HIS A 125 15.25 -0.17 -7.60
N PRO A 126 15.14 -0.19 -8.95
CA PRO A 126 14.39 0.82 -9.71
C PRO A 126 12.92 0.95 -9.31
N ILE A 127 12.23 -0.19 -9.07
CA ILE A 127 10.81 -0.18 -8.70
C ILE A 127 10.62 0.46 -7.32
N VAL A 128 11.50 0.16 -6.36
CA VAL A 128 11.43 0.73 -5.02
C VAL A 128 11.68 2.23 -5.06
N SER A 129 12.71 2.67 -5.77
CA SER A 129 13.07 4.09 -5.85
C SER A 129 12.00 4.93 -6.53
N LEU A 130 11.43 4.46 -7.65
CA LEU A 130 10.35 5.14 -8.36
C LEU A 130 9.06 5.18 -7.53
N SER A 131 8.69 4.06 -6.88
CA SER A 131 7.50 4.03 -6.03
C SER A 131 7.64 4.97 -4.82
N ALA A 132 8.84 5.05 -4.23
CA ALA A 132 9.10 5.97 -3.12
C ALA A 132 9.08 7.44 -3.59
N ALA A 133 9.65 7.75 -4.76
CA ALA A 133 9.56 9.07 -5.35
C ALA A 133 8.11 9.49 -5.61
N ARG A 134 7.27 8.57 -6.14
CA ARG A 134 5.83 8.80 -6.31
C ARG A 134 5.14 9.06 -4.98
N ALA A 135 5.39 8.26 -3.95
CA ALA A 135 4.80 8.47 -2.63
C ALA A 135 5.19 9.82 -2.01
N LEU A 136 6.42 10.30 -2.23
CA LEU A 136 6.84 11.65 -1.82
C LEU A 136 6.05 12.74 -2.56
N MET A 137 5.80 12.55 -3.86
CA MET A 137 4.97 13.46 -4.66
C MET A 137 3.51 13.50 -4.15
N ASP A 138 2.96 12.35 -3.75
CA ASP A 138 1.60 12.28 -3.18
C ASP A 138 1.51 12.99 -1.82
N ILE A 139 2.59 12.99 -1.01
CA ILE A 139 2.64 13.62 0.32
C ILE A 139 2.81 15.14 0.22
N ASP A 140 3.82 15.60 -0.52
CA ASP A 140 4.12 17.02 -0.69
C ASP A 140 4.83 17.23 -2.05
N PRO A 141 4.08 17.56 -3.11
CA PRO A 141 4.62 17.69 -4.46
C PRO A 141 5.78 18.69 -4.56
N LYS A 142 5.66 19.85 -3.88
CA LYS A 142 6.66 20.90 -3.94
C LYS A 142 7.98 20.49 -3.31
N ALA A 143 7.92 19.91 -2.10
CA ALA A 143 9.10 19.42 -1.42
C ALA A 143 9.71 18.21 -2.14
N ALA A 144 8.87 17.32 -2.70
CA ALA A 144 9.33 16.17 -3.46
C ALA A 144 10.05 16.56 -4.74
N LEU A 145 9.52 17.52 -5.51
CA LEU A 145 10.20 18.04 -6.72
C LEU A 145 11.58 18.61 -6.39
N ALA A 146 11.68 19.43 -5.36
CA ALA A 146 12.97 19.98 -4.92
C ALA A 146 14.00 18.90 -4.58
N LEU A 147 13.53 17.80 -3.95
CA LEU A 147 14.37 16.67 -3.56
C LEU A 147 14.77 15.78 -4.74
N ILE A 148 13.85 15.50 -5.66
CA ILE A 148 14.00 14.50 -6.73
C ILE A 148 14.70 15.07 -7.97
N THR A 149 14.51 16.36 -8.28
CA THR A 149 15.05 17.00 -9.48
C THR A 149 16.54 16.74 -9.72
N PRO A 150 17.43 16.83 -8.70
CA PRO A 150 18.85 16.53 -8.90
C PRO A 150 19.13 15.08 -9.30
N TRP A 151 18.22 14.15 -8.98
CA TRP A 151 18.40 12.71 -9.25
C TRP A 151 17.94 12.31 -10.65
N ILE A 152 16.99 13.03 -11.25
CA ILE A 152 16.42 12.68 -12.55
C ILE A 152 17.52 12.57 -13.63
N GLY A 153 18.46 13.54 -13.66
CA GLY A 153 19.57 13.51 -14.60
C GLY A 153 20.70 12.57 -14.25
N ALA A 154 20.83 12.18 -12.97
CA ALA A 154 21.92 11.35 -12.49
C ALA A 154 21.61 9.84 -12.52
N ARG A 155 20.33 9.46 -12.64
CA ARG A 155 19.88 8.07 -12.56
C ARG A 155 19.54 7.50 -13.92
N ALA A 156 20.43 6.65 -14.47
CA ALA A 156 20.20 5.96 -15.74
C ALA A 156 19.03 4.94 -15.70
N ASP A 157 18.66 4.44 -14.51
CA ASP A 157 17.54 3.53 -14.30
C ASP A 157 16.17 4.22 -14.27
N TRP A 158 16.14 5.56 -14.19
CA TRP A 158 14.94 6.39 -14.28
C TRP A 158 14.71 6.81 -15.72
N SER A 159 14.14 5.93 -16.54
CA SER A 159 13.83 6.26 -17.93
C SER A 159 12.82 7.40 -18.04
N PRO A 160 12.91 8.27 -19.10
CA PRO A 160 12.00 9.39 -19.28
C PRO A 160 10.51 9.06 -19.18
N PRO A 161 9.99 7.95 -19.75
CA PRO A 161 8.58 7.59 -19.58
C PRO A 161 8.19 7.27 -18.13
N ARG A 162 9.12 6.71 -17.34
CA ARG A 162 8.87 6.41 -15.91
C ARG A 162 8.86 7.66 -15.05
N VAL A 163 9.74 8.62 -15.38
CA VAL A 163 9.77 9.92 -14.71
C VAL A 163 8.52 10.72 -15.05
N ALA A 164 8.09 10.72 -16.32
CA ALA A 164 6.86 11.38 -16.74
C ALA A 164 5.60 10.86 -16.02
N ALA A 165 5.60 9.57 -15.60
CA ALA A 165 4.51 8.99 -14.83
C ALA A 165 4.51 9.41 -13.34
N LEU A 166 5.57 10.10 -12.86
CA LEU A 166 5.63 10.63 -11.49
C LEU A 166 5.03 12.04 -11.39
N LEU A 167 5.07 12.80 -12.49
CA LEU A 167 4.62 14.20 -12.58
C LEU A 167 3.14 14.29 -12.94
#